data_3b575c51d435e6e6b249938f649cd335
#
_entry.id   3b575c51d435e6e6b249938f649cd335
#
_cell.length_a   1.000
_cell.length_b   1.000
_cell.length_c   1.000
_cell.angle_alpha   90.00
_cell.angle_beta   90.00
_cell.angle_gamma   90.00
#
_symmetry.space_group_name_H-M   'P 1'
#
loop_
_entity.id
_entity.type
_entity.pdbx_description
1 polymer ?
#
loop_
_entity_poly.entity_id
_entity_poly.type
_entity_poly.pdbx_seq_one_letter_code
_entity_poly.pdbx_strand_id
1 'polypeptide(L)'
;MIPETYLNVYIGFLRYAAPVLVILLLLRCFKPLLTFRKEPEIWAWLMLQDGSKIPVTHWENTVGRHRKCDIRLDFPTVSRNHGVLTRYDDGSWTVSDTDSSGGVLVNGEKVNICALHPDDVIDIGGIEMMLVPISRHQEERLAELRSKGTGLGYNLANVFLLTVFQFLCAVGYLLSAGGEHVQSVMLGFGGIMVCQWLLLLFYVCIRRTSYEVETIAFFLCTMGMCAISAVVPSDSTKQLVAMVLGIILFLMLGWCLRDLERAKKVRYLAGIAGIGFLIITLLFGQEYYGAKNWLVIGPMSLQPSELSKVCFVFVGASAMDRLLRNRNLIVFIVYSVMICGCLALMNDFGTALIFFVAFLVIAYMRSGSVGTVGLAITALGFAGVVALKIAPHALQRFNSWRHIWEMPLDAGYQQTRSLMCMASGGLLGLGAGKGYMRSIFAADSDVVVATICEEWGLVIMVLMVLSVVALSFFAVRSAAVGRSSFYVIGACTAASVLLVQVILNALGTVDVVPLTGVTFPFVSNGGSSMIGAWGLLAFVKAADTRQNASFAVRILKKGRGQDA
;
A
#
# COMPACT_ATOMS: atom_id res chain seq x y z
N MET A 1 8.23 -43.28 -8.88
CA MET A 1 7.28 -42.44 -9.64
C MET A 1 5.87 -42.74 -9.14
N ILE A 2 5.13 -41.72 -8.76
CA ILE A 2 3.71 -41.87 -8.39
C ILE A 2 2.93 -42.11 -9.70
N PRO A 3 2.02 -43.07 -9.76
CA PRO A 3 1.24 -43.31 -10.96
C PRO A 3 0.47 -42.04 -11.38
N GLU A 4 0.48 -41.70 -12.67
CA GLU A 4 -0.21 -40.50 -13.21
C GLU A 4 -1.69 -40.41 -12.83
N THR A 5 -2.31 -41.57 -12.61
CA THR A 5 -3.71 -41.64 -12.17
C THR A 5 -3.94 -40.92 -10.84
N TYR A 6 -3.06 -41.10 -9.84
CA TYR A 6 -3.19 -40.44 -8.55
C TYR A 6 -2.94 -38.93 -8.64
N LEU A 7 -1.97 -38.52 -9.48
CA LEU A 7 -1.70 -37.12 -9.75
C LEU A 7 -2.94 -36.44 -10.36
N ASN A 8 -3.55 -37.05 -11.38
CA ASN A 8 -4.72 -36.48 -12.03
C ASN A 8 -5.94 -36.41 -11.12
N VAL A 9 -6.15 -37.42 -10.23
CA VAL A 9 -7.22 -37.39 -9.21
C VAL A 9 -6.98 -36.26 -8.23
N TYR A 10 -5.74 -36.11 -7.74
CA TYR A 10 -5.39 -35.03 -6.80
C TYR A 10 -5.57 -33.65 -7.42
N ILE A 11 -5.07 -33.43 -8.64
CA ILE A 11 -5.25 -32.17 -9.37
C ILE A 11 -6.74 -31.89 -9.62
N GLY A 12 -7.51 -32.91 -9.99
CA GLY A 12 -8.96 -32.80 -10.14
C GLY A 12 -9.64 -32.32 -8.86
N PHE A 13 -9.31 -32.90 -7.71
CA PHE A 13 -9.79 -32.44 -6.40
C PHE A 13 -9.36 -30.99 -6.11
N LEU A 14 -8.08 -30.67 -6.32
CA LEU A 14 -7.52 -29.35 -6.02
C LEU A 14 -8.20 -28.23 -6.80
N ARG A 15 -8.55 -28.46 -8.08
CA ARG A 15 -9.25 -27.49 -8.94
C ARG A 15 -10.58 -27.00 -8.37
N TYR A 16 -11.30 -27.85 -7.62
CA TYR A 16 -12.56 -27.47 -6.97
C TYR A 16 -12.36 -27.01 -5.53
N ALA A 17 -11.46 -27.63 -4.79
CA ALA A 17 -11.21 -27.32 -3.39
C ALA A 17 -10.54 -25.94 -3.20
N ALA A 18 -9.59 -25.59 -4.06
CA ALA A 18 -8.83 -24.35 -3.95
C ALA A 18 -9.72 -23.09 -4.04
N PRO A 19 -10.57 -22.89 -5.06
CA PRO A 19 -11.46 -21.73 -5.12
C PRO A 19 -12.39 -21.62 -3.91
N VAL A 20 -12.94 -22.74 -3.41
CA VAL A 20 -13.83 -22.76 -2.24
C VAL A 20 -13.08 -22.31 -0.99
N LEU A 21 -11.87 -22.83 -0.75
CA LEU A 21 -11.04 -22.44 0.39
C LEU A 21 -10.66 -20.95 0.33
N VAL A 22 -10.28 -20.46 -0.84
CA VAL A 22 -9.89 -19.04 -1.04
C VAL A 22 -11.09 -18.13 -0.87
N ILE A 23 -12.27 -18.46 -1.42
CA ILE A 23 -13.50 -17.69 -1.23
C ILE A 23 -13.84 -17.61 0.26
N LEU A 24 -13.82 -18.73 0.96
CA LEU A 24 -14.10 -18.78 2.40
C LEU A 24 -13.11 -17.92 3.20
N LEU A 25 -11.81 -18.03 2.90
CA LEU A 25 -10.75 -17.24 3.53
C LEU A 25 -10.96 -15.74 3.30
N LEU A 26 -11.16 -15.35 2.05
CA LEU A 26 -11.29 -13.93 1.68
C LEU A 26 -12.58 -13.31 2.21
N LEU A 27 -13.71 -14.02 2.21
CA LEU A 27 -14.95 -13.55 2.84
C LEU A 27 -14.75 -13.29 4.34
N ARG A 28 -14.02 -14.18 5.03
CA ARG A 28 -13.66 -13.99 6.43
C ARG A 28 -12.72 -12.80 6.65
N CYS A 29 -11.79 -12.53 5.73
CA CYS A 29 -10.91 -11.36 5.82
C CYS A 29 -11.63 -10.06 5.44
N PHE A 30 -12.45 -10.06 4.39
CA PHE A 30 -13.12 -8.84 3.89
C PHE A 30 -14.20 -8.33 4.84
N LYS A 31 -14.98 -9.23 5.46
CA LYS A 31 -16.05 -8.83 6.36
C LYS A 31 -15.58 -7.85 7.44
N PRO A 32 -14.58 -8.14 8.30
CA PRO A 32 -14.12 -7.21 9.32
C PRO A 32 -13.42 -5.97 8.76
N LEU A 33 -12.78 -6.06 7.57
CA LEU A 33 -12.13 -4.91 6.92
C LEU A 33 -13.15 -3.93 6.32
N LEU A 34 -14.28 -4.42 5.83
CA LEU A 34 -15.27 -3.60 5.13
C LEU A 34 -16.46 -3.16 6.00
N THR A 35 -16.65 -3.74 7.19
CA THR A 35 -17.83 -3.48 8.05
C THR A 35 -17.55 -2.76 9.36
N PHE A 36 -16.30 -2.34 9.61
CA PHE A 36 -15.99 -1.61 10.85
C PHE A 36 -16.68 -0.23 10.91
N ARG A 37 -16.99 0.23 12.14
CA ARG A 37 -17.73 1.46 12.40
C ARG A 37 -16.87 2.68 12.06
N LYS A 38 -17.48 3.71 11.46
CA LYS A 38 -16.81 4.92 10.95
C LYS A 38 -17.00 6.13 11.86
N GLU A 39 -17.08 5.98 13.16
CA GLU A 39 -17.19 7.15 14.03
C GLU A 39 -15.81 7.74 14.28
N PRO A 40 -15.59 9.03 13.95
CA PRO A 40 -14.35 9.71 14.24
C PRO A 40 -14.18 9.83 15.77
N GLU A 41 -12.94 9.71 16.23
CA GLU A 41 -12.61 9.93 17.63
C GLU A 41 -12.65 11.43 17.94
N ILE A 42 -13.21 11.80 19.07
CA ILE A 42 -13.17 13.18 19.58
C ILE A 42 -11.95 13.29 20.49
N TRP A 43 -11.07 14.25 20.21
CA TRP A 43 -9.84 14.49 20.97
C TRP A 43 -9.92 15.70 21.87
N ALA A 44 -10.76 16.67 21.49
CA ALA A 44 -11.03 17.89 22.23
C ALA A 44 -12.36 18.48 21.78
N TRP A 45 -12.83 19.47 22.53
CA TRP A 45 -13.94 20.32 22.15
C TRP A 45 -13.43 21.76 22.03
N LEU A 46 -13.81 22.45 20.95
CA LEU A 46 -13.71 23.90 20.89
C LEU A 46 -15.02 24.49 21.41
N MET A 47 -14.93 25.20 22.53
CA MET A 47 -16.05 25.92 23.12
C MET A 47 -16.04 27.35 22.60
N LEU A 48 -17.12 27.78 21.97
CA LEU A 48 -17.32 29.15 21.51
C LEU A 48 -17.96 29.99 22.64
N GLN A 49 -17.90 31.32 22.51
CA GLN A 49 -18.51 32.26 23.50
C GLN A 49 -20.03 32.06 23.70
N ASP A 50 -20.73 31.59 22.66
CA ASP A 50 -22.16 31.30 22.72
C ASP A 50 -22.51 29.99 23.47
N GLY A 51 -21.48 29.28 23.98
CA GLY A 51 -21.62 27.98 24.62
C GLY A 51 -21.72 26.81 23.68
N SER A 52 -21.68 27.02 22.36
CA SER A 52 -21.65 25.94 21.37
C SER A 52 -20.32 25.19 21.42
N LYS A 53 -20.39 23.87 21.11
CA LYS A 53 -19.22 22.98 21.17
C LYS A 53 -18.97 22.36 19.78
N ILE A 54 -17.77 22.58 19.24
CA ILE A 54 -17.34 21.96 17.99
C ILE A 54 -16.39 20.80 18.31
N PRO A 55 -16.66 19.57 17.86
CA PRO A 55 -15.78 18.44 18.13
C PRO A 55 -14.50 18.53 17.28
N VAL A 56 -13.36 18.31 17.93
CA VAL A 56 -12.04 18.20 17.28
C VAL A 56 -11.74 16.72 17.09
N THR A 57 -11.79 16.26 15.84
CA THR A 57 -11.82 14.82 15.50
C THR A 57 -10.52 14.28 14.93
N HIS A 58 -9.60 15.15 14.54
CA HIS A 58 -8.30 14.80 13.96
C HIS A 58 -7.16 15.35 14.82
N TRP A 59 -5.97 14.85 14.63
CA TRP A 59 -4.79 15.43 15.28
C TRP A 59 -4.38 16.75 14.60
N GLU A 60 -4.55 16.85 13.27
CA GLU A 60 -4.42 18.10 12.55
C GLU A 60 -5.80 18.51 12.02
N ASN A 61 -6.31 19.62 12.51
CA ASN A 61 -7.59 20.17 12.08
C ASN A 61 -7.38 21.52 11.42
N THR A 62 -7.84 21.65 10.19
CA THR A 62 -7.87 22.94 9.49
C THR A 62 -9.04 23.76 9.99
N VAL A 63 -8.78 25.03 10.31
CA VAL A 63 -9.78 25.99 10.77
C VAL A 63 -9.95 27.09 9.71
N GLY A 64 -11.18 27.38 9.31
CA GLY A 64 -11.42 28.42 8.34
C GLY A 64 -12.85 28.45 7.80
N ARG A 65 -13.14 29.42 6.92
CA ARG A 65 -14.47 29.60 6.30
C ARG A 65 -14.74 28.62 5.17
N HIS A 66 -13.71 27.99 4.59
CA HIS A 66 -13.90 27.10 3.44
C HIS A 66 -14.67 25.83 3.85
N ARG A 67 -15.57 25.34 2.99
CA ARG A 67 -16.41 24.14 3.25
C ARG A 67 -15.61 22.85 3.48
N LYS A 68 -14.33 22.84 3.11
CA LYS A 68 -13.42 21.70 3.28
C LYS A 68 -12.60 21.75 4.56
N CYS A 69 -12.71 22.82 5.37
CA CYS A 69 -12.06 22.86 6.68
C CYS A 69 -12.73 21.89 7.64
N ASP A 70 -11.92 21.23 8.47
CA ASP A 70 -12.39 20.30 9.50
C ASP A 70 -13.22 21.05 10.54
N ILE A 71 -12.79 22.27 10.90
CA ILE A 71 -13.50 23.20 11.76
C ILE A 71 -13.93 24.40 10.91
N ARG A 72 -15.21 24.40 10.54
CA ARG A 72 -15.76 25.45 9.70
C ARG A 72 -16.32 26.61 10.52
N LEU A 73 -15.73 27.77 10.36
CA LEU A 73 -16.20 29.04 10.92
C LEU A 73 -16.73 29.89 9.76
N ASP A 74 -18.05 29.93 9.57
CA ASP A 74 -18.69 30.59 8.39
C ASP A 74 -18.94 32.08 8.63
N PHE A 75 -17.84 32.82 8.89
CA PHE A 75 -17.88 34.26 9.13
C PHE A 75 -17.02 35.01 8.09
N PRO A 76 -17.46 36.20 7.60
CA PRO A 76 -16.73 36.97 6.60
C PRO A 76 -15.31 37.36 7.03
N THR A 77 -15.09 37.56 8.32
CA THR A 77 -13.80 37.94 8.92
C THR A 77 -12.80 36.80 8.96
N VAL A 78 -13.26 35.56 8.80
CA VAL A 78 -12.42 34.36 8.81
C VAL A 78 -11.90 34.08 7.39
N SER A 79 -10.59 33.91 7.22
CA SER A 79 -9.97 33.51 5.96
C SER A 79 -10.46 32.12 5.51
N ARG A 80 -10.37 31.81 4.19
CA ARG A 80 -10.78 30.49 3.66
C ARG A 80 -10.09 29.33 4.37
N ASN A 81 -8.77 29.46 4.55
CA ASN A 81 -7.94 28.65 5.43
C ASN A 81 -7.29 29.62 6.38
N HIS A 82 -7.65 29.62 7.65
CA HIS A 82 -7.19 30.63 8.58
C HIS A 82 -6.08 30.11 9.48
N GLY A 83 -6.23 28.91 9.99
CA GLY A 83 -5.25 28.30 10.88
C GLY A 83 -5.35 26.78 10.91
N VAL A 84 -4.44 26.16 11.65
CA VAL A 84 -4.41 24.72 11.93
C VAL A 84 -4.24 24.50 13.41
N LEU A 85 -5.08 23.64 13.96
CA LEU A 85 -5.00 23.15 15.32
C LEU A 85 -4.35 21.76 15.28
N THR A 86 -3.21 21.59 15.94
CA THR A 86 -2.42 20.34 15.92
C THR A 86 -2.28 19.75 17.30
N ARG A 87 -2.62 18.47 17.45
CA ARG A 87 -2.35 17.65 18.64
C ARG A 87 -1.07 16.83 18.43
N TYR A 88 -0.22 16.77 19.44
CA TYR A 88 0.97 15.93 19.45
C TYR A 88 0.76 14.63 20.25
N ASP A 89 1.68 13.68 20.07
CA ASP A 89 1.64 12.36 20.72
C ASP A 89 1.69 12.42 22.26
N ASP A 90 2.30 13.47 22.82
CA ASP A 90 2.36 13.74 24.27
C ASP A 90 1.05 14.31 24.83
N GLY A 91 0.09 14.62 23.94
CA GLY A 91 -1.19 15.22 24.28
C GLY A 91 -1.17 16.75 24.28
N SER A 92 -0.04 17.40 24.00
CA SER A 92 0.04 18.85 23.85
C SER A 92 -0.66 19.31 22.56
N TRP A 93 -1.14 20.55 22.57
CA TRP A 93 -1.82 21.18 21.46
C TRP A 93 -1.08 22.44 21.02
N THR A 94 -1.10 22.71 19.73
CA THR A 94 -0.61 23.97 19.16
C THR A 94 -1.62 24.52 18.17
N VAL A 95 -1.69 25.84 18.08
CA VAL A 95 -2.37 26.54 16.99
C VAL A 95 -1.33 27.23 16.11
N SER A 96 -1.54 27.19 14.81
CA SER A 96 -0.68 27.86 13.82
C SER A 96 -1.52 28.67 12.84
N ASP A 97 -1.07 29.86 12.51
CA ASP A 97 -1.63 30.69 11.44
C ASP A 97 -1.16 30.19 10.06
N THR A 98 -2.03 30.29 9.06
CA THR A 98 -1.76 29.86 7.69
C THR A 98 -1.63 31.02 6.72
N ASP A 99 -0.94 32.09 7.12
CA ASP A 99 -0.85 33.38 6.39
C ASP A 99 -2.26 33.98 6.16
N SER A 100 -3.08 33.96 7.22
CA SER A 100 -4.43 34.50 7.18
C SER A 100 -4.42 36.04 7.17
N SER A 101 -5.47 36.67 6.63
CA SER A 101 -5.56 38.13 6.56
C SER A 101 -5.67 38.81 7.93
N GLY A 102 -6.31 38.15 8.90
CA GLY A 102 -6.46 38.67 10.28
C GLY A 102 -5.37 38.21 11.23
N GLY A 103 -4.77 37.07 10.95
CA GLY A 103 -3.87 36.36 11.88
C GLY A 103 -4.65 35.59 12.95
N VAL A 104 -3.96 34.70 13.65
CA VAL A 104 -4.46 33.98 14.83
C VAL A 104 -3.96 34.71 16.07
N LEU A 105 -4.86 35.01 17.03
CA LEU A 105 -4.46 35.57 18.32
C LEU A 105 -4.65 34.50 19.40
N VAL A 106 -3.74 34.49 20.37
CA VAL A 106 -3.84 33.68 21.60
C VAL A 106 -3.70 34.64 22.76
N ASN A 107 -4.72 34.69 23.61
CA ASN A 107 -4.80 35.64 24.73
C ASN A 107 -4.59 37.12 24.30
N GLY A 108 -5.06 37.46 23.10
CA GLY A 108 -4.94 38.81 22.53
C GLY A 108 -3.62 39.11 21.81
N GLU A 109 -2.63 38.21 21.87
CA GLU A 109 -1.36 38.36 21.13
C GLU A 109 -1.38 37.63 19.79
N LYS A 110 -0.93 38.30 18.72
CA LYS A 110 -0.85 37.69 17.40
C LYS A 110 0.30 36.70 17.32
N VAL A 111 0.00 35.46 16.93
CA VAL A 111 0.96 34.36 16.89
C VAL A 111 1.04 33.69 15.53
N ASN A 112 2.23 33.26 15.14
CA ASN A 112 2.40 32.39 13.97
C ASN A 112 2.26 30.90 14.34
N ILE A 113 2.83 30.50 15.48
CA ILE A 113 2.69 29.16 16.08
C ILE A 113 2.77 29.37 17.59
N CYS A 114 1.78 28.85 18.32
CA CYS A 114 1.73 28.92 19.77
C CYS A 114 1.32 27.57 20.35
N ALA A 115 1.97 27.13 21.44
CA ALA A 115 1.51 26.03 22.25
C ALA A 115 0.29 26.49 23.07
N LEU A 116 -0.74 25.65 23.11
CA LEU A 116 -1.98 25.95 23.83
C LEU A 116 -1.96 25.28 25.19
N HIS A 117 -2.28 26.05 26.22
CA HIS A 117 -2.51 25.58 27.58
C HIS A 117 -4.02 25.52 27.87
N PRO A 118 -4.43 24.74 28.88
CA PRO A 118 -5.79 24.86 29.40
C PRO A 118 -6.11 26.32 29.73
N ASP A 119 -7.30 26.78 29.36
CA ASP A 119 -7.82 28.13 29.56
C ASP A 119 -7.30 29.22 28.59
N ASP A 120 -6.41 28.91 27.65
CA ASP A 120 -6.04 29.86 26.59
C ASP A 120 -7.23 30.17 25.68
N VAL A 121 -7.43 31.49 25.42
CA VAL A 121 -8.44 31.99 24.49
C VAL A 121 -7.82 32.16 23.13
N ILE A 122 -8.35 31.44 22.12
CA ILE A 122 -7.95 31.51 20.74
C ILE A 122 -8.94 32.42 20.01
N ASP A 123 -8.48 33.50 19.39
CA ASP A 123 -9.30 34.34 18.52
C ASP A 123 -8.91 34.12 17.05
N ILE A 124 -9.89 33.76 16.24
CA ILE A 124 -9.78 33.57 14.80
C ILE A 124 -10.82 34.45 14.09
N GLY A 125 -10.37 35.61 13.63
CA GLY A 125 -11.21 36.55 12.89
C GLY A 125 -12.31 37.18 13.75
N GLY A 126 -12.05 37.42 15.04
CA GLY A 126 -12.98 37.99 16.01
C GLY A 126 -13.91 36.95 16.65
N ILE A 127 -13.62 35.66 16.47
CA ILE A 127 -14.36 34.58 17.14
C ILE A 127 -13.45 33.98 18.20
N GLU A 128 -13.80 34.26 19.44
CA GLU A 128 -13.09 33.69 20.58
C GLU A 128 -13.57 32.29 20.90
N MET A 129 -12.62 31.40 21.12
CA MET A 129 -12.88 29.99 21.44
C MET A 129 -11.84 29.45 22.43
N MET A 130 -12.24 28.48 23.22
CA MET A 130 -11.37 27.76 24.16
C MET A 130 -11.26 26.30 23.74
N LEU A 131 -10.04 25.75 23.78
CA LEU A 131 -9.81 24.34 23.57
C LEU A 131 -9.93 23.58 24.88
N VAL A 132 -10.89 22.66 24.95
CA VAL A 132 -11.10 21.76 26.09
C VAL A 132 -10.72 20.35 25.71
N PRO A 133 -9.49 19.88 26.00
CA PRO A 133 -9.08 18.52 25.77
C PRO A 133 -9.96 17.53 26.54
N ILE A 134 -10.20 16.34 25.96
CA ILE A 134 -10.89 15.27 26.72
C ILE A 134 -9.98 14.74 27.84
N SER A 135 -10.59 14.41 28.97
CA SER A 135 -9.85 13.80 30.09
C SER A 135 -9.35 12.40 29.72
N ARG A 136 -8.28 11.93 30.37
CA ARG A 136 -7.74 10.57 30.17
C ARG A 136 -8.81 9.49 30.36
N HIS A 137 -9.70 9.64 31.30
CA HIS A 137 -10.79 8.71 31.55
C HIS A 137 -11.82 8.70 30.40
N GLN A 138 -12.10 9.87 29.79
CA GLN A 138 -12.93 9.96 28.61
C GLN A 138 -12.23 9.37 27.38
N GLU A 139 -10.91 9.57 27.26
CA GLU A 139 -10.09 8.96 26.19
C GLU A 139 -10.11 7.42 26.27
N GLU A 140 -10.03 6.85 27.47
CA GLU A 140 -10.16 5.40 27.71
C GLU A 140 -11.55 4.89 27.36
N ARG A 141 -12.62 5.58 27.76
CA ARG A 141 -13.99 5.24 27.39
C ARG A 141 -14.23 5.29 25.89
N LEU A 142 -13.73 6.32 25.22
CA LEU A 142 -13.82 6.44 23.76
C LEU A 142 -12.99 5.34 23.06
N ALA A 143 -11.84 4.96 23.62
CA ALA A 143 -11.06 3.83 23.13
C ALA A 143 -11.80 2.49 23.26
N GLU A 144 -12.63 2.31 24.29
CA GLU A 144 -13.50 1.14 24.45
C GLU A 144 -14.65 1.09 23.43
N LEU A 145 -15.12 2.26 22.97
CA LEU A 145 -16.16 2.38 21.95
C LEU A 145 -15.65 2.14 20.53
N ARG A 146 -14.33 2.10 20.32
CA ARG A 146 -13.74 1.77 19.03
C ARG A 146 -14.20 0.39 18.58
N SER A 147 -14.36 0.23 17.28
CA SER A 147 -14.63 -1.08 16.70
C SER A 147 -13.57 -2.08 17.17
N LYS A 148 -14.01 -3.15 17.83
CA LYS A 148 -13.10 -4.19 18.27
C LYS A 148 -12.44 -4.84 17.06
N GLY A 149 -11.14 -5.05 17.14
CA GLY A 149 -10.44 -5.90 16.20
C GLY A 149 -10.93 -7.35 16.32
N THR A 150 -10.59 -8.17 15.33
CA THR A 150 -10.92 -9.60 15.35
C THR A 150 -10.19 -10.30 16.50
N GLY A 151 -10.87 -11.18 17.19
CA GLY A 151 -10.30 -11.96 18.29
C GLY A 151 -9.27 -12.98 17.82
N LEU A 152 -8.43 -13.47 18.76
CA LEU A 152 -7.35 -14.44 18.47
C LEU A 152 -7.89 -15.71 17.79
N GLY A 153 -9.00 -16.28 18.27
CA GLY A 153 -9.57 -17.50 17.67
C GLY A 153 -10.01 -17.30 16.21
N TYR A 154 -10.46 -16.09 15.85
CA TYR A 154 -10.80 -15.76 14.47
C TYR A 154 -9.57 -15.72 13.57
N ASN A 155 -8.48 -15.13 14.05
CA ASN A 155 -7.21 -15.05 13.33
C ASN A 155 -6.55 -16.43 13.20
N LEU A 156 -6.55 -17.23 14.27
CA LEU A 156 -6.07 -18.61 14.23
C LEU A 156 -6.81 -19.44 13.16
N ALA A 157 -8.13 -19.32 13.10
CA ALA A 157 -8.92 -20.03 12.08
C ALA A 157 -8.59 -19.57 10.66
N ASN A 158 -8.33 -18.27 10.44
CA ASN A 158 -7.94 -17.75 9.12
C ASN A 158 -6.55 -18.24 8.72
N VAL A 159 -5.57 -18.18 9.64
CA VAL A 159 -4.20 -18.65 9.37
C VAL A 159 -4.18 -20.18 9.17
N PHE A 160 -4.97 -20.93 9.92
CA PHE A 160 -5.11 -22.37 9.71
C PHE A 160 -5.71 -22.69 8.34
N LEU A 161 -6.78 -22.01 7.94
CA LEU A 161 -7.41 -22.17 6.62
C LEU A 161 -6.42 -21.87 5.49
N LEU A 162 -5.63 -20.80 5.65
CA LEU A 162 -4.55 -20.44 4.70
C LEU A 162 -3.45 -21.51 4.68
N THR A 163 -3.06 -22.06 5.85
CA THR A 163 -2.07 -23.14 5.94
C THR A 163 -2.54 -24.39 5.19
N VAL A 164 -3.82 -24.76 5.35
CA VAL A 164 -4.40 -25.89 4.59
C VAL A 164 -4.32 -25.63 3.08
N PHE A 165 -4.69 -24.44 2.63
CA PHE A 165 -4.58 -24.05 1.22
C PHE A 165 -3.13 -24.15 0.72
N GLN A 166 -2.17 -23.58 1.47
CA GLN A 166 -0.74 -23.63 1.15
C GLN A 166 -0.21 -25.06 1.06
N PHE A 167 -0.60 -25.90 2.01
CA PHE A 167 -0.21 -27.30 2.02
C PHE A 167 -0.72 -28.04 0.79
N LEU A 168 -1.98 -27.83 0.42
CA LEU A 168 -2.56 -28.42 -0.79
C LEU A 168 -1.84 -27.95 -2.06
N CYS A 169 -1.50 -26.66 -2.17
CA CYS A 169 -0.71 -26.13 -3.28
C CYS A 169 0.68 -26.80 -3.33
N ALA A 170 1.37 -26.86 -2.18
CA ALA A 170 2.70 -27.46 -2.08
C ALA A 170 2.70 -28.92 -2.57
N VAL A 171 1.75 -29.73 -2.10
CA VAL A 171 1.61 -31.11 -2.55
C VAL A 171 1.38 -31.19 -4.05
N GLY A 172 0.54 -30.31 -4.63
CA GLY A 172 0.29 -30.25 -6.05
C GLY A 172 1.57 -30.07 -6.88
N TYR A 173 2.39 -29.09 -6.51
CA TYR A 173 3.67 -28.82 -7.22
C TYR A 173 4.72 -29.90 -6.95
N LEU A 174 4.81 -30.43 -5.73
CA LEU A 174 5.73 -31.52 -5.40
C LEU A 174 5.43 -32.78 -6.21
N LEU A 175 4.17 -33.09 -6.42
CA LEU A 175 3.74 -34.22 -7.24
C LEU A 175 4.01 -33.99 -8.73
N SER A 176 3.92 -32.73 -9.19
CA SER A 176 4.12 -32.34 -10.60
C SER A 176 5.60 -32.18 -10.97
N ALA A 177 6.48 -31.84 -10.02
CA ALA A 177 7.89 -31.52 -10.25
C ALA A 177 8.79 -32.70 -10.62
N GLY A 178 8.28 -33.93 -10.62
CA GLY A 178 9.03 -35.11 -11.11
C GLY A 178 10.33 -35.43 -10.38
N GLY A 179 10.59 -34.83 -9.21
CA GLY A 179 11.80 -35.03 -8.39
C GLY A 179 12.86 -33.94 -8.52
N GLU A 180 12.86 -33.14 -9.57
CA GLU A 180 13.71 -31.96 -9.70
C GLU A 180 13.19 -30.79 -8.86
N HIS A 181 14.09 -30.04 -8.22
CA HIS A 181 13.76 -28.84 -7.41
C HIS A 181 12.79 -29.06 -6.23
N VAL A 182 12.50 -30.31 -5.85
CA VAL A 182 11.63 -30.63 -4.69
C VAL A 182 12.02 -29.87 -3.44
N GLN A 183 13.32 -29.79 -3.16
CA GLN A 183 13.85 -29.08 -1.99
C GLN A 183 13.51 -27.58 -2.03
N SER A 184 13.67 -26.91 -3.16
CA SER A 184 13.36 -25.47 -3.30
C SER A 184 11.87 -25.19 -3.10
N VAL A 185 10.98 -26.02 -3.67
CA VAL A 185 9.53 -25.92 -3.52
C VAL A 185 9.10 -26.17 -2.08
N MET A 186 9.64 -27.23 -1.44
CA MET A 186 9.37 -27.54 -0.02
C MET A 186 9.81 -26.40 0.90
N LEU A 187 11.02 -25.85 0.69
CA LEU A 187 11.51 -24.70 1.47
C LEU A 187 10.66 -23.45 1.22
N GLY A 188 10.24 -23.20 -0.03
CA GLY A 188 9.39 -22.07 -0.38
C GLY A 188 8.06 -22.10 0.37
N PHE A 189 7.25 -23.13 0.17
CA PHE A 189 5.94 -23.26 0.82
C PHE A 189 6.06 -23.45 2.34
N GLY A 190 6.97 -24.31 2.82
CA GLY A 190 7.22 -24.49 4.24
C GLY A 190 7.65 -23.21 4.93
N GLY A 191 8.53 -22.43 4.27
CA GLY A 191 8.97 -21.14 4.77
C GLY A 191 7.83 -20.12 4.88
N ILE A 192 6.93 -20.01 3.89
CA ILE A 192 5.75 -19.14 3.97
C ILE A 192 4.87 -19.53 5.16
N MET A 193 4.59 -20.84 5.33
CA MET A 193 3.79 -21.34 6.46
C MET A 193 4.43 -20.96 7.80
N VAL A 194 5.74 -21.16 7.94
CA VAL A 194 6.46 -20.80 9.16
C VAL A 194 6.41 -19.28 9.40
N CYS A 195 6.68 -18.47 8.38
CA CYS A 195 6.67 -17.01 8.50
C CYS A 195 5.31 -16.45 8.95
N GLN A 196 4.19 -16.96 8.40
CA GLN A 196 2.87 -16.48 8.79
C GLN A 196 2.53 -16.84 10.25
N TRP A 197 2.90 -18.04 10.73
CA TRP A 197 2.68 -18.43 12.11
C TRP A 197 3.60 -17.65 13.08
N LEU A 198 4.86 -17.42 12.72
CA LEU A 198 5.78 -16.61 13.51
C LEU A 198 5.31 -15.16 13.62
N LEU A 199 4.82 -14.58 12.52
CA LEU A 199 4.29 -13.22 12.53
C LEU A 199 3.00 -13.13 13.36
N LEU A 200 2.11 -14.12 13.30
CA LEU A 200 0.93 -14.19 14.16
C LEU A 200 1.32 -14.30 15.64
N LEU A 201 2.28 -15.17 15.96
CA LEU A 201 2.81 -15.31 17.32
C LEU A 201 3.38 -13.98 17.83
N PHE A 202 4.17 -13.28 17.00
CA PHE A 202 4.68 -11.95 17.32
C PHE A 202 3.53 -10.97 17.64
N TYR A 203 2.45 -10.96 16.86
CA TYR A 203 1.27 -10.13 17.13
C TYR A 203 0.63 -10.45 18.48
N VAL A 204 0.49 -11.73 18.81
CA VAL A 204 -0.02 -12.18 20.11
C VAL A 204 0.87 -11.68 21.25
N CYS A 205 2.21 -11.81 21.11
CA CYS A 205 3.17 -11.36 22.11
C CYS A 205 3.08 -9.85 22.38
N ILE A 206 2.89 -9.04 21.32
CA ILE A 206 2.73 -7.58 21.45
C ILE A 206 1.28 -7.15 21.71
N ARG A 207 0.38 -8.09 22.00
CA ARG A 207 -1.06 -7.88 22.28
C ARG A 207 -1.79 -7.12 21.15
N ARG A 208 -1.46 -7.41 19.90
CA ARG A 208 -2.18 -6.90 18.75
C ARG A 208 -3.24 -7.89 18.31
N THR A 209 -4.37 -7.34 17.92
CA THR A 209 -5.50 -8.06 17.30
C THR A 209 -5.54 -7.72 15.81
N SER A 210 -6.36 -8.40 15.04
CA SER A 210 -6.58 -8.11 13.62
C SER A 210 -5.37 -8.47 12.74
N TYR A 211 -5.49 -9.60 12.06
CA TYR A 211 -4.45 -10.17 11.22
C TYR A 211 -4.91 -10.35 9.76
N GLU A 212 -6.03 -9.69 9.37
CA GLU A 212 -6.65 -9.90 8.07
C GLU A 212 -5.82 -9.33 6.92
N VAL A 213 -5.20 -8.17 7.13
CA VAL A 213 -4.37 -7.48 6.13
C VAL A 213 -3.16 -8.35 5.79
N GLU A 214 -2.52 -8.90 6.80
CA GLU A 214 -1.37 -9.81 6.68
C GLU A 214 -1.80 -11.16 6.07
N THR A 215 -2.96 -11.69 6.45
CA THR A 215 -3.50 -12.92 5.86
C THR A 215 -3.73 -12.78 4.35
N ILE A 216 -4.24 -11.64 3.90
CA ILE A 216 -4.40 -11.32 2.47
C ILE A 216 -3.03 -11.25 1.78
N ALA A 217 -2.05 -10.60 2.38
CA ALA A 217 -0.69 -10.52 1.82
C ALA A 217 -0.05 -11.92 1.71
N PHE A 218 -0.18 -12.77 2.73
CA PHE A 218 0.32 -14.16 2.67
C PHE A 218 -0.43 -15.01 1.64
N PHE A 219 -1.73 -14.78 1.44
CA PHE A 219 -2.46 -15.42 0.35
C PHE A 219 -1.87 -15.04 -1.01
N LEU A 220 -1.62 -13.75 -1.26
CA LEU A 220 -1.00 -13.28 -2.50
C LEU A 220 0.44 -13.82 -2.66
N CYS A 221 1.24 -13.84 -1.59
CA CYS A 221 2.57 -14.46 -1.60
C CYS A 221 2.50 -15.96 -1.93
N THR A 222 1.46 -16.66 -1.45
CA THR A 222 1.24 -18.07 -1.79
C THR A 222 0.96 -18.24 -3.28
N MET A 223 0.14 -17.39 -3.87
CA MET A 223 -0.11 -17.41 -5.31
C MET A 223 1.16 -17.09 -6.11
N GLY A 224 1.99 -16.17 -5.63
CA GLY A 224 3.33 -15.91 -6.19
C GLY A 224 4.23 -17.15 -6.12
N MET A 225 4.24 -17.85 -4.98
CA MET A 225 4.99 -19.10 -4.85
C MET A 225 4.47 -20.18 -5.81
N CYS A 226 3.15 -20.24 -6.05
CA CYS A 226 2.57 -21.11 -7.06
C CYS A 226 3.10 -20.78 -8.46
N ALA A 227 3.07 -19.51 -8.86
CA ALA A 227 3.55 -19.08 -10.18
C ALA A 227 5.05 -19.38 -10.39
N ILE A 228 5.88 -19.13 -9.37
CA ILE A 228 7.32 -19.42 -9.40
C ILE A 228 7.56 -20.93 -9.49
N SER A 229 6.84 -21.72 -8.69
CA SER A 229 6.96 -23.19 -8.72
C SER A 229 6.50 -23.80 -10.04
N ALA A 230 5.62 -23.12 -10.78
CA ALA A 230 5.19 -23.52 -12.12
C ALA A 230 6.25 -23.24 -13.20
N VAL A 231 6.91 -22.06 -13.13
CA VAL A 231 7.78 -21.54 -14.21
C VAL A 231 9.26 -21.78 -13.91
N VAL A 232 9.73 -21.34 -12.72
CA VAL A 232 11.15 -21.42 -12.30
C VAL A 232 11.24 -21.94 -10.86
N PRO A 233 11.02 -23.24 -10.60
CA PRO A 233 10.97 -23.80 -9.24
C PRO A 233 12.23 -23.55 -8.41
N SER A 234 13.40 -23.41 -9.04
CA SER A 234 14.68 -23.09 -8.39
C SER A 234 14.67 -21.76 -7.64
N ASP A 235 13.85 -20.81 -8.08
CA ASP A 235 13.78 -19.46 -7.49
C ASP A 235 12.85 -19.36 -6.29
N SER A 236 12.12 -20.44 -5.97
CA SER A 236 11.24 -20.49 -4.78
C SER A 236 11.95 -20.10 -3.49
N THR A 237 13.21 -20.51 -3.30
CA THR A 237 14.02 -20.15 -2.14
C THR A 237 14.42 -18.67 -2.14
N LYS A 238 14.76 -18.11 -3.31
CA LYS A 238 15.10 -16.68 -3.43
C LYS A 238 13.89 -15.81 -3.10
N GLN A 239 12.70 -16.20 -3.59
CA GLN A 239 11.45 -15.49 -3.29
C GLN A 239 11.08 -15.55 -1.81
N LEU A 240 11.32 -16.70 -1.14
CA LEU A 240 11.16 -16.81 0.31
C LEU A 240 12.07 -15.83 1.05
N VAL A 241 13.35 -15.76 0.69
CA VAL A 241 14.30 -14.81 1.30
C VAL A 241 13.81 -13.37 1.10
N ALA A 242 13.36 -13.01 -0.10
CA ALA A 242 12.82 -11.69 -0.39
C ALA A 242 11.58 -11.37 0.46
N MET A 243 10.69 -12.35 0.65
CA MET A 243 9.51 -12.20 1.52
C MET A 243 9.92 -11.98 2.98
N VAL A 244 10.90 -12.73 3.49
CA VAL A 244 11.43 -12.55 4.87
C VAL A 244 12.01 -11.14 5.04
N LEU A 245 12.81 -10.66 4.09
CA LEU A 245 13.34 -9.29 4.09
C LEU A 245 12.22 -8.24 4.02
N GLY A 246 11.18 -8.52 3.23
CA GLY A 246 9.97 -7.69 3.17
C GLY A 246 9.23 -7.61 4.51
N ILE A 247 9.05 -8.74 5.20
CA ILE A 247 8.43 -8.78 6.53
C ILE A 247 9.29 -8.02 7.55
N ILE A 248 10.62 -8.13 7.48
CA ILE A 248 11.52 -7.34 8.33
C ILE A 248 11.33 -5.84 8.07
N LEU A 249 11.29 -5.41 6.81
CA LEU A 249 11.02 -4.01 6.45
C LEU A 249 9.64 -3.56 6.94
N PHE A 250 8.60 -4.40 6.80
CA PHE A 250 7.25 -4.15 7.32
C PHE A 250 7.26 -3.91 8.83
N LEU A 251 7.97 -4.74 9.60
CA LEU A 251 8.08 -4.58 11.05
C LEU A 251 8.90 -3.35 11.44
N MET A 252 10.00 -3.07 10.74
CA MET A 252 10.83 -1.87 10.95
C MET A 252 10.02 -0.59 10.68
N LEU A 253 9.31 -0.54 9.56
CA LEU A 253 8.43 0.58 9.24
C LEU A 253 7.29 0.69 10.25
N GLY A 254 6.69 -0.43 10.65
CA GLY A 254 5.66 -0.45 11.70
C GLY A 254 6.15 0.14 13.02
N TRP A 255 7.40 -0.15 13.41
CA TRP A 255 8.05 0.46 14.57
C TRP A 255 8.33 1.97 14.37
N CYS A 256 8.79 2.36 13.19
CA CYS A 256 9.04 3.76 12.85
C CYS A 256 7.73 4.56 12.82
N LEU A 257 6.69 4.03 12.18
CA LEU A 257 5.38 4.65 12.04
C LEU A 257 4.57 4.71 13.36
N ARG A 258 4.99 4.00 14.40
CA ARG A 258 4.36 4.04 15.71
C ARG A 258 4.50 5.40 16.41
N ASP A 259 5.53 6.16 16.07
CA ASP A 259 5.86 7.44 16.67
C ASP A 259 6.05 8.49 15.56
N LEU A 260 5.14 9.45 15.52
CA LEU A 260 5.14 10.50 14.49
C LEU A 260 6.41 11.35 14.54
N GLU A 261 6.98 11.58 15.73
CA GLU A 261 8.23 12.32 15.90
C GLU A 261 9.43 11.57 15.29
N ARG A 262 9.47 10.25 15.43
CA ARG A 262 10.47 9.42 14.73
C ARG A 262 10.29 9.49 13.22
N ALA A 263 9.06 9.38 12.74
CA ALA A 263 8.75 9.48 11.33
C ALA A 263 9.20 10.84 10.76
N LYS A 264 8.97 11.94 11.50
CA LYS A 264 9.45 13.28 11.10
C LYS A 264 10.97 13.36 10.99
N LYS A 265 11.71 12.72 11.89
CA LYS A 265 13.19 12.69 11.84
C LYS A 265 13.72 11.87 10.66
N VAL A 266 13.07 10.75 10.35
CA VAL A 266 13.48 9.82 9.28
C VAL A 266 13.15 10.36 7.87
N ARG A 267 12.25 11.33 7.73
CA ARG A 267 11.78 11.82 6.41
C ARG A 267 12.89 12.30 5.47
N TYR A 268 13.90 13.00 5.99
CA TYR A 268 15.01 13.48 5.18
C TYR A 268 15.90 12.34 4.70
N LEU A 269 16.15 11.37 5.59
CA LEU A 269 16.88 10.15 5.23
C LEU A 269 16.13 9.35 4.15
N ALA A 270 14.82 9.18 4.30
CA ALA A 270 13.98 8.52 3.31
C ALA A 270 13.98 9.29 1.96
N GLY A 271 13.95 10.64 1.99
CA GLY A 271 14.03 11.45 0.79
C GLY A 271 15.36 11.28 0.05
N ILE A 272 16.47 11.34 0.75
CA ILE A 272 17.81 11.14 0.18
C ILE A 272 17.96 9.70 -0.32
N ALA A 273 17.51 8.70 0.44
CA ALA A 273 17.57 7.30 0.05
C ALA A 273 16.74 7.04 -1.23
N GLY A 274 15.53 7.60 -1.33
CA GLY A 274 14.66 7.41 -2.50
C GLY A 274 15.28 7.93 -3.80
N ILE A 275 15.91 9.10 -3.80
CA ILE A 275 16.64 9.61 -4.97
C ILE A 275 17.96 8.87 -5.14
N GLY A 276 18.68 8.60 -4.04
CA GLY A 276 19.97 7.91 -4.07
C GLY A 276 19.88 6.54 -4.73
N PHE A 277 18.84 5.76 -4.44
CA PHE A 277 18.58 4.48 -5.10
C PHE A 277 18.44 4.61 -6.62
N LEU A 278 17.75 5.64 -7.11
CA LEU A 278 17.57 5.87 -8.54
C LEU A 278 18.86 6.37 -9.19
N ILE A 279 19.61 7.28 -8.54
CA ILE A 279 20.89 7.76 -9.05
C ILE A 279 21.90 6.61 -9.14
N ILE A 280 22.00 5.76 -8.12
CA ILE A 280 22.88 4.58 -8.15
C ILE A 280 22.47 3.67 -9.31
N THR A 281 21.17 3.45 -9.53
CA THR A 281 20.70 2.64 -10.66
C THR A 281 21.03 3.29 -12.00
N LEU A 282 20.90 4.61 -12.13
CA LEU A 282 21.23 5.34 -13.36
C LEU A 282 22.71 5.23 -13.69
N LEU A 283 23.58 5.25 -12.69
CA LEU A 283 25.04 5.18 -12.87
C LEU A 283 25.53 3.74 -13.12
N PHE A 284 25.08 2.79 -12.30
CA PHE A 284 25.61 1.43 -12.24
C PHE A 284 24.64 0.35 -12.75
N GLY A 285 23.42 0.71 -13.10
CA GLY A 285 22.42 -0.22 -13.57
C GLY A 285 22.80 -0.87 -14.91
N GLN A 286 22.38 -2.12 -15.08
CA GLN A 286 22.47 -2.83 -16.34
C GLN A 286 21.22 -2.60 -17.17
N GLU A 287 21.40 -2.53 -18.48
CA GLU A 287 20.30 -2.38 -19.42
C GLU A 287 19.75 -3.75 -19.82
N TYR A 288 18.46 -3.95 -19.52
CA TYR A 288 17.72 -5.12 -19.96
C TYR A 288 16.51 -4.65 -20.77
N TYR A 289 16.35 -5.14 -21.97
CA TYR A 289 15.22 -4.84 -22.86
C TYR A 289 14.94 -3.33 -23.06
N GLY A 290 16.02 -2.54 -23.13
CA GLY A 290 15.95 -1.09 -23.36
C GLY A 290 15.65 -0.24 -22.12
N ALA A 291 15.56 -0.83 -20.93
CA ALA A 291 15.44 -0.12 -19.66
C ALA A 291 16.63 -0.40 -18.74
N LYS A 292 17.20 0.67 -18.17
CA LYS A 292 18.37 0.60 -17.25
C LYS A 292 17.90 0.65 -15.81
N ASN A 293 17.25 -0.40 -15.31
CA ASN A 293 16.57 -0.39 -14.03
C ASN A 293 17.00 -1.50 -13.04
N TRP A 294 17.95 -2.35 -13.42
CA TRP A 294 18.43 -3.45 -12.61
C TRP A 294 19.86 -3.25 -12.14
N LEU A 295 20.09 -3.45 -10.84
CA LEU A 295 21.43 -3.62 -10.25
C LEU A 295 21.69 -5.11 -10.04
N VAL A 296 22.76 -5.62 -10.64
CA VAL A 296 23.20 -7.01 -10.45
C VAL A 296 24.33 -7.03 -9.45
N ILE A 297 24.12 -7.68 -8.31
CA ILE A 297 25.10 -7.82 -7.24
C ILE A 297 25.30 -9.32 -6.99
N GLY A 298 26.33 -9.89 -7.61
CA GLY A 298 26.56 -11.34 -7.58
C GLY A 298 25.39 -12.11 -8.21
N PRO A 299 24.81 -13.11 -7.55
CA PRO A 299 23.69 -13.91 -8.08
C PRO A 299 22.32 -13.25 -7.92
N MET A 300 22.28 -12.03 -7.35
CA MET A 300 21.02 -11.32 -7.06
C MET A 300 20.86 -10.11 -7.97
N SER A 301 19.68 -9.95 -8.54
CA SER A 301 19.25 -8.74 -9.23
C SER A 301 18.29 -7.96 -8.34
N LEU A 302 18.54 -6.67 -8.21
CA LEU A 302 17.73 -5.75 -7.42
C LEU A 302 17.22 -4.63 -8.31
N GLN A 303 15.95 -4.27 -8.17
CA GLN A 303 15.37 -3.08 -8.80
C GLN A 303 15.14 -2.02 -7.70
N PRO A 304 16.06 -1.05 -7.53
CA PRO A 304 16.00 -0.12 -6.41
C PRO A 304 14.81 0.83 -6.45
N SER A 305 14.20 1.04 -7.62
CA SER A 305 12.97 1.83 -7.78
C SER A 305 11.81 1.28 -6.94
N GLU A 306 11.79 -0.03 -6.64
CA GLU A 306 10.80 -0.65 -5.77
C GLU A 306 10.87 -0.12 -4.32
N LEU A 307 12.10 0.02 -3.79
CA LEU A 307 12.33 0.63 -2.48
C LEU A 307 12.11 2.15 -2.51
N SER A 308 12.45 2.79 -3.63
CA SER A 308 12.17 4.24 -3.82
C SER A 308 10.68 4.55 -3.74
N LYS A 309 9.76 3.64 -4.14
CA LYS A 309 8.30 3.82 -3.95
C LYS A 309 7.93 3.95 -2.48
N VAL A 310 8.49 3.10 -1.62
CA VAL A 310 8.26 3.16 -0.16
C VAL A 310 8.76 4.48 0.42
N CYS A 311 9.97 4.91 0.01
CA CYS A 311 10.53 6.20 0.39
C CYS A 311 9.66 7.38 -0.09
N PHE A 312 9.14 7.31 -1.31
CA PHE A 312 8.28 8.35 -1.89
C PHE A 312 6.98 8.52 -1.11
N VAL A 313 6.31 7.41 -0.78
CA VAL A 313 5.10 7.43 0.06
C VAL A 313 5.40 8.03 1.43
N PHE A 314 6.53 7.67 2.02
CA PHE A 314 6.96 8.19 3.32
C PHE A 314 7.21 9.70 3.27
N VAL A 315 7.95 10.17 2.26
CA VAL A 315 8.25 11.60 2.06
C VAL A 315 6.98 12.39 1.77
N GLY A 316 6.11 11.88 0.90
CA GLY A 316 4.85 12.50 0.55
C GLY A 316 3.92 12.66 1.76
N ALA A 317 3.77 11.60 2.56
CA ALA A 317 2.99 11.65 3.80
C ALA A 317 3.57 12.66 4.80
N SER A 318 4.90 12.66 5.02
CA SER A 318 5.57 13.53 6.01
C SER A 318 5.73 14.98 5.56
N ALA A 319 5.83 15.27 4.27
CA ALA A 319 5.90 16.64 3.77
C ALA A 319 4.61 17.42 4.02
N MET A 320 3.50 16.70 4.19
CA MET A 320 2.15 17.26 4.39
C MET A 320 1.79 17.51 5.86
N ASP A 321 2.65 17.14 6.79
CA ASP A 321 2.44 17.26 8.24
C ASP A 321 2.31 18.74 8.72
N ARG A 322 2.87 19.69 7.98
CA ARG A 322 2.60 21.11 8.15
C ARG A 322 1.66 21.58 7.05
N LEU A 323 0.38 21.36 7.27
CA LEU A 323 -0.67 21.81 6.38
C LEU A 323 -0.47 23.28 6.00
N LEU A 324 -0.47 23.54 4.68
CA LEU A 324 -0.57 24.88 4.09
C LEU A 324 0.72 25.72 3.93
N ARG A 325 1.91 25.22 4.20
CA ARG A 325 3.12 25.94 3.84
C ARG A 325 3.47 25.67 2.36
N ASN A 326 3.27 26.65 1.47
CA ASN A 326 3.55 26.54 0.03
C ASN A 326 4.97 26.04 -0.28
N ARG A 327 5.95 26.38 0.55
CA ARG A 327 7.34 25.93 0.42
C ARG A 327 7.48 24.40 0.45
N ASN A 328 6.74 23.70 1.31
CA ASN A 328 6.83 22.25 1.41
C ASN A 328 6.20 21.56 0.20
N LEU A 329 5.16 22.16 -0.37
CA LEU A 329 4.56 21.68 -1.61
C LEU A 329 5.53 21.80 -2.79
N ILE A 330 6.20 22.94 -2.94
CA ILE A 330 7.19 23.17 -4.00
C ILE A 330 8.33 22.14 -3.88
N VAL A 331 8.86 21.93 -2.68
CA VAL A 331 9.92 20.93 -2.42
C VAL A 331 9.46 19.54 -2.82
N PHE A 332 8.22 19.16 -2.48
CA PHE A 332 7.67 17.86 -2.85
C PHE A 332 7.44 17.71 -4.36
N ILE A 333 7.00 18.78 -5.04
CA ILE A 333 6.87 18.79 -6.51
C ILE A 333 8.25 18.61 -7.16
N VAL A 334 9.28 19.37 -6.71
CA VAL A 334 10.65 19.23 -7.21
C VAL A 334 11.18 17.82 -7.00
N TYR A 335 10.96 17.25 -5.80
CA TYR A 335 11.33 15.88 -5.48
C TYR A 335 10.66 14.87 -6.43
N SER A 336 9.36 15.03 -6.70
CA SER A 336 8.61 14.18 -7.61
C SER A 336 9.09 14.29 -9.05
N VAL A 337 9.38 15.50 -9.52
CA VAL A 337 9.93 15.75 -10.86
C VAL A 337 11.32 15.12 -10.99
N MET A 338 12.18 15.21 -9.98
CA MET A 338 13.50 14.57 -10.00
C MET A 338 13.39 13.06 -10.11
N ILE A 339 12.49 12.44 -9.33
CA ILE A 339 12.26 10.98 -9.39
C ILE A 339 11.74 10.56 -10.76
N CYS A 340 10.69 11.21 -11.27
CA CYS A 340 10.14 10.92 -12.59
C CYS A 340 11.17 11.18 -13.70
N GLY A 341 12.00 12.21 -13.56
CA GLY A 341 13.10 12.51 -14.48
C GLY A 341 14.16 11.40 -14.50
N CYS A 342 14.60 10.91 -13.34
CA CYS A 342 15.52 9.78 -13.26
C CYS A 342 14.94 8.53 -13.95
N LEU A 343 13.66 8.20 -13.70
CA LEU A 343 13.00 7.04 -14.29
C LEU A 343 12.82 7.19 -15.82
N ALA A 344 12.54 8.41 -16.30
CA ALA A 344 12.49 8.70 -17.72
C ALA A 344 13.86 8.52 -18.40
N LEU A 345 14.95 8.96 -17.75
CA LEU A 345 16.33 8.73 -18.22
C LEU A 345 16.72 7.24 -18.22
N MET A 346 16.09 6.44 -17.36
CA MET A 346 16.27 4.99 -17.29
C MET A 346 15.36 4.22 -18.26
N ASN A 347 14.53 4.91 -19.05
CA ASN A 347 13.49 4.35 -19.91
C ASN A 347 12.44 3.47 -19.17
N ASP A 348 12.25 3.70 -17.85
CA ASP A 348 11.27 2.97 -17.04
C ASP A 348 9.97 3.78 -16.87
N PHE A 349 9.22 3.89 -17.97
CA PHE A 349 7.97 4.67 -18.01
C PHE A 349 6.83 4.02 -17.21
N GLY A 350 6.85 2.69 -17.09
CA GLY A 350 5.86 1.96 -16.27
C GLY A 350 5.95 2.35 -14.80
N THR A 351 7.16 2.33 -14.26
CA THR A 351 7.42 2.75 -12.88
C THR A 351 7.20 4.27 -12.71
N ALA A 352 7.59 5.10 -13.69
CA ALA A 352 7.33 6.54 -13.66
C ALA A 352 5.82 6.86 -13.55
N LEU A 353 4.97 6.12 -14.25
CA LEU A 353 3.51 6.26 -14.15
C LEU A 353 2.99 5.94 -12.74
N ILE A 354 3.55 4.93 -12.07
CA ILE A 354 3.18 4.58 -10.69
C ILE A 354 3.54 5.73 -9.73
N PHE A 355 4.74 6.30 -9.84
CA PHE A 355 5.13 7.46 -9.04
C PHE A 355 4.27 8.68 -9.32
N PHE A 356 3.88 8.88 -10.58
CA PHE A 356 2.99 9.96 -10.94
C PHE A 356 1.59 9.79 -10.31
N VAL A 357 1.02 8.59 -10.33
CA VAL A 357 -0.26 8.32 -9.64
C VAL A 357 -0.12 8.53 -8.13
N ALA A 358 0.97 8.07 -7.53
CA ALA A 358 1.25 8.34 -6.12
C ALA A 358 1.30 9.86 -5.83
N PHE A 359 1.98 10.64 -6.70
CA PHE A 359 1.99 12.11 -6.63
C PHE A 359 0.56 12.70 -6.74
N LEU A 360 -0.26 12.22 -7.69
CA LEU A 360 -1.64 12.71 -7.85
C LEU A 360 -2.49 12.48 -6.60
N VAL A 361 -2.37 11.29 -5.99
CA VAL A 361 -3.11 10.96 -4.76
C VAL A 361 -2.70 11.90 -3.63
N ILE A 362 -1.39 12.10 -3.41
CA ILE A 362 -0.87 12.99 -2.39
C ILE A 362 -1.30 14.45 -2.65
N ALA A 363 -1.16 14.91 -3.89
CA ALA A 363 -1.54 16.27 -4.30
C ALA A 363 -3.04 16.52 -4.15
N TYR A 364 -3.89 15.53 -4.51
CA TYR A 364 -5.34 15.60 -4.34
C TYR A 364 -5.74 15.64 -2.86
N MET A 365 -5.22 14.73 -2.07
CA MET A 365 -5.53 14.67 -0.64
C MET A 365 -5.15 15.94 0.10
N ARG A 366 -4.08 16.61 -0.35
CA ARG A 366 -3.67 17.89 0.20
C ARG A 366 -4.52 19.06 -0.29
N SER A 367 -4.65 19.22 -1.63
CA SER A 367 -5.30 20.40 -2.22
C SER A 367 -6.82 20.32 -2.15
N GLY A 368 -7.37 19.09 -2.13
CA GLY A 368 -8.78 18.83 -2.31
C GLY A 368 -9.36 19.38 -3.63
N SER A 369 -8.48 19.82 -4.56
CA SER A 369 -8.86 20.47 -5.81
C SER A 369 -8.77 19.49 -6.99
N VAL A 370 -9.90 19.21 -7.62
CA VAL A 370 -9.95 18.42 -8.85
C VAL A 370 -9.23 19.13 -9.99
N GLY A 371 -9.23 20.48 -10.00
CA GLY A 371 -8.52 21.28 -11.01
C GLY A 371 -7.02 21.04 -10.98
N THR A 372 -6.41 20.92 -9.80
CA THR A 372 -4.97 20.59 -9.67
C THR A 372 -4.65 19.23 -10.25
N VAL A 373 -5.53 18.25 -10.02
CA VAL A 373 -5.39 16.89 -10.59
C VAL A 373 -5.53 16.94 -12.11
N GLY A 374 -6.52 17.68 -12.63
CA GLY A 374 -6.72 17.85 -14.07
C GLY A 374 -5.50 18.49 -14.76
N LEU A 375 -4.93 19.54 -14.17
CA LEU A 375 -3.72 20.17 -14.68
C LEU A 375 -2.53 19.20 -14.71
N ALA A 376 -2.33 18.43 -13.65
CA ALA A 376 -1.26 17.46 -13.57
C ALA A 376 -1.43 16.32 -14.60
N ILE A 377 -2.66 15.82 -14.81
CA ILE A 377 -2.96 14.81 -15.86
C ILE A 377 -2.67 15.39 -17.26
N THR A 378 -3.03 16.64 -17.51
CA THR A 378 -2.73 17.29 -18.79
C THR A 378 -1.22 17.42 -19.02
N ALA A 379 -0.46 17.79 -17.97
CA ALA A 379 1.00 17.83 -18.03
C ALA A 379 1.62 16.45 -18.29
N LEU A 380 1.09 15.38 -17.67
CA LEU A 380 1.51 14.01 -17.97
C LEU A 380 1.22 13.63 -19.42
N GLY A 381 0.03 13.96 -19.93
CA GLY A 381 -0.34 13.68 -21.33
C GLY A 381 0.66 14.32 -22.30
N PHE A 382 1.02 15.58 -22.05
CA PHE A 382 2.05 16.26 -22.84
C PHE A 382 3.43 15.58 -22.71
N ALA A 383 3.87 15.28 -21.48
CA ALA A 383 5.12 14.58 -21.22
C ALA A 383 5.14 13.18 -21.89
N GLY A 384 4.01 12.47 -21.90
CA GLY A 384 3.85 11.18 -22.57
C GLY A 384 4.05 11.29 -24.10
N VAL A 385 3.48 12.30 -24.74
CA VAL A 385 3.68 12.54 -26.17
C VAL A 385 5.16 12.84 -26.47
N VAL A 386 5.83 13.61 -25.63
CA VAL A 386 7.27 13.88 -25.76
C VAL A 386 8.08 12.59 -25.58
N ALA A 387 7.76 11.79 -24.57
CA ALA A 387 8.42 10.52 -24.28
C ALA A 387 8.32 9.52 -25.45
N LEU A 388 7.13 9.39 -26.08
CA LEU A 388 6.92 8.54 -27.25
C LEU A 388 7.77 8.98 -28.45
N LYS A 389 8.09 10.27 -28.60
CA LYS A 389 8.97 10.77 -29.67
C LYS A 389 10.45 10.52 -29.41
N ILE A 390 10.86 10.41 -28.15
CA ILE A 390 12.28 10.31 -27.76
C ILE A 390 12.68 8.86 -27.50
N ALA A 391 11.76 8.00 -27.03
CA ALA A 391 12.04 6.63 -26.63
C ALA A 391 11.46 5.60 -27.62
N PRO A 392 12.28 5.00 -28.52
CA PRO A 392 11.81 4.05 -29.54
C PRO A 392 11.12 2.82 -28.94
N HIS A 393 11.61 2.30 -27.81
CA HIS A 393 11.02 1.13 -27.14
C HIS A 393 9.61 1.41 -26.59
N ALA A 394 9.37 2.63 -26.07
CA ALA A 394 8.03 3.02 -25.62
C ALA A 394 7.07 3.13 -26.82
N LEU A 395 7.55 3.70 -27.92
CA LEU A 395 6.78 3.80 -29.16
C LEU A 395 6.45 2.41 -29.72
N GLN A 396 7.40 1.46 -29.71
CA GLN A 396 7.16 0.08 -30.15
C GLN A 396 6.06 -0.61 -29.33
N ARG A 397 6.10 -0.50 -28.00
CA ARG A 397 5.05 -1.05 -27.11
C ARG A 397 3.69 -0.40 -27.37
N PHE A 398 3.67 0.89 -27.67
CA PHE A 398 2.44 1.62 -27.98
C PHE A 398 1.90 1.22 -29.36
N ASN A 399 2.75 1.00 -30.34
CA ASN A 399 2.36 0.57 -31.70
C ASN A 399 1.85 -0.88 -31.73
N SER A 400 2.40 -1.76 -30.88
CA SER A 400 1.91 -3.15 -30.78
C SER A 400 0.60 -3.27 -29.99
N TRP A 401 0.25 -2.28 -29.18
CA TRP A 401 -0.95 -2.27 -28.37
C TRP A 401 -2.21 -2.36 -29.26
N ARG A 402 -3.09 -3.30 -28.97
CA ARG A 402 -4.30 -3.69 -29.72
C ARG A 402 -4.04 -4.27 -31.13
N HIS A 403 -2.77 -4.41 -31.53
CA HIS A 403 -2.35 -5.02 -32.78
C HIS A 403 -1.53 -6.30 -32.56
N ILE A 404 -1.59 -6.90 -31.38
CA ILE A 404 -0.79 -8.07 -30.99
C ILE A 404 -1.04 -9.28 -31.91
N TRP A 405 -2.25 -9.45 -32.44
CA TRP A 405 -2.62 -10.53 -33.33
C TRP A 405 -2.13 -10.32 -34.76
N GLU A 406 -1.73 -9.13 -35.14
CA GLU A 406 -1.09 -8.83 -36.42
C GLU A 406 0.41 -9.16 -36.38
N MET A 407 1.01 -9.17 -35.17
CA MET A 407 2.44 -9.44 -34.93
C MET A 407 2.65 -10.57 -33.90
N PRO A 408 2.06 -11.78 -34.10
CA PRO A 408 2.01 -12.82 -33.06
C PRO A 408 3.34 -13.54 -32.84
N LEU A 409 4.34 -13.35 -33.70
CA LEU A 409 5.68 -13.92 -33.59
C LEU A 409 6.75 -12.92 -33.18
N ASP A 410 6.40 -11.62 -33.12
CA ASP A 410 7.31 -10.51 -32.75
C ASP A 410 6.83 -9.80 -31.50
N ALA A 411 6.51 -8.51 -31.60
CA ALA A 411 6.13 -7.66 -30.47
C ALA A 411 4.87 -8.14 -29.70
N GLY A 412 3.96 -8.85 -30.36
CA GLY A 412 2.75 -9.42 -29.76
C GLY A 412 2.92 -10.84 -29.20
N TYR A 413 4.11 -11.46 -29.32
CA TYR A 413 4.32 -12.88 -28.97
C TYR A 413 3.91 -13.19 -27.53
N GLN A 414 4.43 -12.42 -26.57
CA GLN A 414 4.21 -12.67 -25.15
C GLN A 414 2.71 -12.56 -24.79
N GLN A 415 2.02 -11.52 -25.26
CA GLN A 415 0.61 -11.27 -24.95
C GLN A 415 -0.33 -12.26 -25.65
N THR A 416 -0.09 -12.58 -26.93
CA THR A 416 -0.91 -13.58 -27.66
C THR A 416 -0.83 -14.96 -27.02
N ARG A 417 0.37 -15.40 -26.61
CA ARG A 417 0.55 -16.67 -25.89
C ARG A 417 -0.11 -16.63 -24.52
N SER A 418 0.04 -15.52 -23.78
CA SER A 418 -0.64 -15.32 -22.50
C SER A 418 -2.16 -15.46 -22.62
N LEU A 419 -2.78 -14.82 -23.62
CA LEU A 419 -4.22 -14.91 -23.84
C LEU A 419 -4.66 -16.34 -24.22
N MET A 420 -3.89 -17.06 -25.04
CA MET A 420 -4.16 -18.45 -25.37
C MET A 420 -4.12 -19.35 -24.12
N CYS A 421 -3.09 -19.19 -23.29
CA CYS A 421 -2.93 -19.95 -22.04
C CYS A 421 -4.04 -19.63 -21.03
N MET A 422 -4.40 -18.34 -20.87
CA MET A 422 -5.54 -17.94 -20.03
C MET A 422 -6.85 -18.58 -20.50
N ALA A 423 -7.09 -18.61 -21.82
CA ALA A 423 -8.28 -19.23 -22.39
C ALA A 423 -8.30 -20.76 -22.14
N SER A 424 -7.14 -21.43 -22.21
CA SER A 424 -7.03 -22.87 -21.92
C SER A 424 -7.31 -23.18 -20.44
N GLY A 425 -6.94 -22.29 -19.51
CA GLY A 425 -7.21 -22.45 -18.08
C GLY A 425 -8.70 -22.36 -17.73
N GLY A 426 -9.47 -21.58 -18.45
CA GLY A 426 -10.90 -21.38 -18.20
C GLY A 426 -11.18 -20.86 -16.78
N LEU A 427 -12.31 -21.30 -16.19
CA LEU A 427 -12.73 -20.81 -14.85
C LEU A 427 -11.92 -21.41 -13.69
N LEU A 428 -11.51 -22.67 -13.78
CA LEU A 428 -10.96 -23.45 -12.66
C LEU A 428 -9.49 -23.86 -12.86
N GLY A 429 -8.87 -23.50 -13.97
CA GLY A 429 -7.50 -23.81 -14.29
C GLY A 429 -7.26 -25.25 -14.80
N LEU A 430 -6.08 -25.49 -15.35
CA LEU A 430 -5.61 -26.81 -15.78
C LEU A 430 -5.13 -27.65 -14.58
N GLY A 431 -4.73 -26.99 -13.50
CA GLY A 431 -4.15 -27.57 -12.30
C GLY A 431 -2.65 -27.31 -12.15
N ALA A 432 -2.15 -27.44 -10.92
CA ALA A 432 -0.78 -27.12 -10.55
C ALA A 432 0.24 -27.89 -11.41
N GLY A 433 1.17 -27.17 -12.02
CA GLY A 433 2.24 -27.71 -12.86
C GLY A 433 1.80 -28.26 -14.22
N LYS A 434 0.55 -28.03 -14.64
CA LYS A 434 0.02 -28.47 -15.95
C LYS A 434 -0.01 -27.34 -16.98
N GLY A 435 0.47 -26.14 -16.63
CA GLY A 435 0.49 -24.98 -17.50
C GLY A 435 1.59 -25.00 -18.56
N TYR A 436 1.36 -24.33 -19.67
CA TYR A 436 2.31 -24.14 -20.77
C TYR A 436 3.06 -22.80 -20.66
N MET A 437 2.63 -21.90 -19.79
CA MET A 437 3.25 -20.58 -19.58
C MET A 437 4.73 -20.65 -19.21
N ARG A 438 5.21 -21.77 -18.65
CA ARG A 438 6.63 -22.00 -18.32
C ARG A 438 7.60 -21.82 -19.51
N SER A 439 7.11 -21.89 -20.75
CA SER A 439 7.90 -21.68 -21.96
C SER A 439 7.92 -20.22 -22.44
N ILE A 440 7.14 -19.35 -21.77
CA ILE A 440 7.02 -17.95 -22.16
C ILE A 440 7.94 -17.10 -21.28
N PHE A 441 8.60 -16.14 -21.91
CA PHE A 441 9.47 -15.21 -21.21
C PHE A 441 8.71 -14.38 -20.17
N ALA A 442 9.30 -14.20 -18.96
CA ALA A 442 8.75 -13.45 -17.83
C ALA A 442 7.32 -13.87 -17.43
N ALA A 443 6.98 -15.16 -17.59
CA ALA A 443 5.69 -15.73 -17.21
C ALA A 443 5.44 -15.69 -15.71
N ASP A 444 6.50 -15.68 -14.91
CA ASP A 444 6.49 -15.59 -13.46
C ASP A 444 6.53 -14.15 -12.91
N SER A 445 6.72 -13.15 -13.78
CA SER A 445 6.86 -11.74 -13.40
C SER A 445 5.88 -10.82 -14.11
N ASP A 446 6.14 -10.46 -15.36
CA ASP A 446 5.41 -9.43 -16.11
C ASP A 446 4.01 -9.86 -16.53
N VAL A 447 3.82 -11.13 -16.83
CA VAL A 447 2.53 -11.73 -17.23
C VAL A 447 2.09 -12.83 -16.28
N VAL A 448 2.45 -12.70 -15.00
CA VAL A 448 2.14 -13.69 -13.94
C VAL A 448 0.64 -13.98 -13.82
N VAL A 449 -0.20 -13.02 -14.14
CA VAL A 449 -1.67 -13.18 -14.20
C VAL A 449 -2.06 -14.30 -15.16
N ALA A 450 -1.38 -14.43 -16.32
CA ALA A 450 -1.66 -15.48 -17.26
C ALA A 450 -1.28 -16.87 -16.72
N THR A 451 -0.13 -16.98 -16.05
CA THR A 451 0.31 -18.21 -15.38
C THR A 451 -0.69 -18.67 -14.31
N ILE A 452 -1.16 -17.75 -13.48
CA ILE A 452 -2.17 -18.06 -12.46
C ILE A 452 -3.51 -18.42 -13.12
N CYS A 453 -3.94 -17.68 -14.15
CA CYS A 453 -5.17 -17.99 -14.87
C CYS A 453 -5.13 -19.39 -15.52
N GLU A 454 -4.00 -19.75 -16.12
CA GLU A 454 -3.85 -21.06 -16.78
C GLU A 454 -3.93 -22.21 -15.79
N GLU A 455 -3.19 -22.14 -14.67
CA GLU A 455 -3.11 -23.25 -13.74
C GLU A 455 -4.23 -23.27 -12.69
N TRP A 456 -4.65 -22.09 -12.20
CA TRP A 456 -5.61 -21.95 -11.09
C TRP A 456 -6.97 -21.40 -11.51
N GLY A 457 -7.08 -20.94 -12.75
CA GLY A 457 -8.32 -20.45 -13.35
C GLY A 457 -8.64 -18.98 -13.08
N LEU A 458 -9.59 -18.49 -13.86
CA LEU A 458 -10.05 -17.10 -13.80
C LEU A 458 -10.63 -16.72 -12.43
N VAL A 459 -11.28 -17.66 -11.72
CA VAL A 459 -11.88 -17.41 -10.39
C VAL A 459 -10.80 -16.99 -9.39
N ILE A 460 -9.70 -17.73 -9.29
CA ILE A 460 -8.60 -17.41 -8.36
C ILE A 460 -7.95 -16.08 -8.76
N MET A 461 -7.72 -15.84 -10.04
CA MET A 461 -7.16 -14.57 -10.52
C MET A 461 -8.04 -13.37 -10.13
N VAL A 462 -9.35 -13.45 -10.33
CA VAL A 462 -10.28 -12.39 -9.91
C VAL A 462 -10.24 -12.18 -8.40
N LEU A 463 -10.15 -13.25 -7.60
CA LEU A 463 -10.04 -13.16 -6.15
C LEU A 463 -8.74 -12.49 -5.71
N MET A 464 -7.62 -12.69 -6.43
CA MET A 464 -6.36 -11.97 -6.17
C MET A 464 -6.52 -10.46 -6.43
N VAL A 465 -7.12 -10.07 -7.55
CA VAL A 465 -7.40 -8.64 -7.86
C VAL A 465 -8.31 -8.04 -6.79
N LEU A 466 -9.41 -8.73 -6.44
CA LEU A 466 -10.34 -8.28 -5.39
C LEU A 466 -9.67 -8.15 -4.03
N SER A 467 -8.63 -8.94 -3.74
CA SER A 467 -7.85 -8.83 -2.51
C SER A 467 -7.14 -7.48 -2.40
N VAL A 468 -6.50 -7.01 -3.48
CA VAL A 468 -5.85 -5.70 -3.49
C VAL A 468 -6.86 -4.55 -3.52
N VAL A 469 -7.98 -4.72 -4.24
CA VAL A 469 -9.11 -3.76 -4.21
C VAL A 469 -9.67 -3.63 -2.79
N ALA A 470 -9.85 -4.74 -2.06
CA ALA A 470 -10.32 -4.72 -0.68
C ALA A 470 -9.34 -4.01 0.27
N LEU A 471 -8.02 -4.22 0.12
CA LEU A 471 -7.00 -3.49 0.87
C LEU A 471 -7.05 -1.98 0.56
N SER A 472 -7.25 -1.61 -0.71
CA SER A 472 -7.37 -0.21 -1.12
C SER A 472 -8.64 0.44 -0.56
N PHE A 473 -9.75 -0.26 -0.61
CA PHE A 473 -11.00 0.20 -0.01
C PHE A 473 -10.89 0.33 1.52
N PHE A 474 -10.22 -0.62 2.18
CA PHE A 474 -9.92 -0.55 3.61
C PHE A 474 -9.07 0.68 3.95
N ALA A 475 -8.02 0.99 3.16
CA ALA A 475 -7.19 2.19 3.36
C ALA A 475 -8.02 3.48 3.26
N VAL A 476 -8.87 3.61 2.24
CA VAL A 476 -9.77 4.76 2.07
C VAL A 476 -10.78 4.86 3.22
N ARG A 477 -11.32 3.74 3.67
CA ARG A 477 -12.23 3.70 4.83
C ARG A 477 -11.55 4.12 6.13
N SER A 478 -10.33 3.65 6.35
CA SER A 478 -9.51 4.03 7.51
C SER A 478 -9.14 5.51 7.45
N ALA A 479 -8.94 6.06 6.25
CA ALA A 479 -8.68 7.48 6.03
C ALA A 479 -9.82 8.37 6.53
N ALA A 480 -11.08 7.97 6.35
CA ALA A 480 -12.25 8.73 6.78
C ALA A 480 -12.36 8.87 8.32
N VAL A 481 -11.63 8.07 9.08
CA VAL A 481 -11.62 8.03 10.55
C VAL A 481 -10.19 8.22 11.08
N GLY A 482 -9.25 8.53 10.18
CA GLY A 482 -7.82 8.61 10.49
C GLY A 482 -7.51 9.74 11.47
N ARG A 483 -6.59 9.48 12.40
CA ARG A 483 -6.18 10.43 13.44
C ARG A 483 -5.34 11.57 12.90
N SER A 484 -4.38 11.25 12.03
CA SER A 484 -3.42 12.20 11.47
C SER A 484 -3.38 12.08 9.96
N SER A 485 -3.25 13.22 9.30
CA SER A 485 -3.07 13.33 7.85
C SER A 485 -1.89 12.50 7.35
N PHE A 486 -0.84 12.34 8.15
CA PHE A 486 0.30 11.50 7.80
C PHE A 486 -0.10 10.04 7.53
N TYR A 487 -0.84 9.41 8.44
CA TYR A 487 -1.28 8.02 8.27
C TYR A 487 -2.29 7.87 7.14
N VAL A 488 -3.18 8.85 7.02
CA VAL A 488 -4.23 8.90 5.99
C VAL A 488 -3.62 8.97 4.60
N ILE A 489 -2.72 9.95 4.36
CA ILE A 489 -2.05 10.15 3.08
C ILE A 489 -1.15 8.94 2.77
N GLY A 490 -0.37 8.47 3.74
CA GLY A 490 0.51 7.33 3.58
C GLY A 490 -0.24 6.07 3.17
N ALA A 491 -1.33 5.72 3.85
CA ALA A 491 -2.12 4.53 3.56
C ALA A 491 -2.84 4.61 2.21
N CYS A 492 -3.49 5.74 1.89
CA CYS A 492 -4.18 5.91 0.62
C CYS A 492 -3.19 5.88 -0.56
N THR A 493 -2.03 6.50 -0.40
CA THR A 493 -1.00 6.49 -1.44
C THR A 493 -0.41 5.09 -1.63
N ALA A 494 -0.05 4.40 -0.54
CA ALA A 494 0.46 3.04 -0.59
C ALA A 494 -0.54 2.07 -1.25
N ALA A 495 -1.81 2.14 -0.85
CA ALA A 495 -2.87 1.34 -1.43
C ALA A 495 -3.09 1.65 -2.92
N SER A 496 -3.01 2.93 -3.32
CA SER A 496 -3.12 3.34 -4.73
C SER A 496 -1.95 2.82 -5.55
N VAL A 497 -0.72 2.84 -5.03
CA VAL A 497 0.46 2.26 -5.70
C VAL A 497 0.26 0.76 -5.93
N LEU A 498 -0.15 0.00 -4.90
CA LEU A 498 -0.42 -1.42 -5.03
C LEU A 498 -1.53 -1.70 -6.05
N LEU A 499 -2.62 -0.92 -6.03
CA LEU A 499 -3.74 -1.08 -6.95
C LEU A 499 -3.36 -0.79 -8.40
N VAL A 500 -2.60 0.28 -8.64
CA VAL A 500 -2.16 0.66 -9.99
C VAL A 500 -1.20 -0.38 -10.57
N GLN A 501 -0.31 -0.96 -9.75
CA GLN A 501 0.55 -2.06 -10.19
C GLN A 501 -0.29 -3.27 -10.65
N VAL A 502 -1.34 -3.64 -9.88
CA VAL A 502 -2.27 -4.72 -10.28
C VAL A 502 -2.99 -4.39 -11.59
N ILE A 503 -3.48 -3.15 -11.73
CA ILE A 503 -4.18 -2.70 -12.94
C ILE A 503 -3.24 -2.77 -14.16
N LEU A 504 -2.02 -2.24 -14.04
CA LEU A 504 -1.06 -2.25 -15.15
C LEU A 504 -0.61 -3.66 -15.53
N ASN A 505 -0.37 -4.54 -14.57
CA ASN A 505 0.00 -5.93 -14.83
C ASN A 505 -1.17 -6.72 -15.46
N ALA A 506 -2.35 -6.71 -14.82
CA ALA A 506 -3.49 -7.50 -15.28
C ALA A 506 -4.03 -6.99 -16.63
N LEU A 507 -4.26 -5.67 -16.78
CA LEU A 507 -4.78 -5.12 -18.03
C LEU A 507 -3.73 -5.08 -19.15
N GLY A 508 -2.44 -4.98 -18.81
CA GLY A 508 -1.34 -5.12 -19.76
C GLY A 508 -1.22 -6.54 -20.33
N THR A 509 -1.41 -7.55 -19.49
CA THR A 509 -1.40 -8.96 -19.91
C THR A 509 -2.53 -9.26 -20.90
N VAL A 510 -3.71 -8.67 -20.73
CA VAL A 510 -4.88 -8.86 -21.61
C VAL A 510 -5.02 -7.79 -22.71
N ASP A 511 -3.97 -7.02 -22.99
CA ASP A 511 -3.91 -6.03 -24.07
C ASP A 511 -4.95 -4.89 -23.99
N VAL A 512 -5.49 -4.62 -22.80
CA VAL A 512 -6.38 -3.47 -22.57
C VAL A 512 -5.58 -2.17 -22.46
N VAL A 513 -4.39 -2.25 -21.83
CA VAL A 513 -3.37 -1.18 -21.80
C VAL A 513 -2.05 -1.70 -22.35
N PRO A 514 -1.13 -0.85 -22.81
CA PRO A 514 0.19 -1.31 -23.26
C PRO A 514 0.91 -2.11 -22.17
N LEU A 515 1.60 -3.19 -22.53
CA LEU A 515 2.36 -3.99 -21.58
C LEU A 515 3.55 -3.19 -21.06
N THR A 516 3.58 -2.90 -19.78
CA THR A 516 4.57 -2.02 -19.15
C THR A 516 5.70 -2.76 -18.43
N GLY A 517 5.59 -4.09 -18.23
CA GLY A 517 6.56 -4.85 -17.44
C GLY A 517 6.53 -4.53 -15.94
N VAL A 518 5.41 -4.03 -15.43
CA VAL A 518 5.21 -3.77 -14.01
C VAL A 518 4.80 -5.04 -13.30
N THR A 519 5.42 -5.31 -12.15
CA THR A 519 5.15 -6.50 -11.33
C THR A 519 3.79 -6.45 -10.63
N PHE A 520 3.14 -7.60 -10.46
CA PHE A 520 1.98 -7.76 -9.58
C PHE A 520 2.45 -7.85 -8.11
N PRO A 521 2.03 -6.94 -7.21
CA PRO A 521 2.51 -6.90 -5.83
C PRO A 521 2.28 -8.23 -5.09
N PHE A 522 3.27 -8.70 -4.34
CA PHE A 522 3.31 -9.96 -3.60
C PHE A 522 3.30 -11.24 -4.45
N VAL A 523 2.99 -11.15 -5.76
CA VAL A 523 2.77 -12.33 -6.61
C VAL A 523 3.93 -12.56 -7.58
N SER A 524 4.34 -11.52 -8.33
CA SER A 524 5.43 -11.64 -9.31
C SER A 524 6.75 -12.10 -8.69
N ASN A 525 7.49 -12.90 -9.42
CA ASN A 525 8.89 -13.20 -9.10
C ASN A 525 9.72 -11.93 -9.22
N GLY A 526 10.09 -11.39 -8.07
CA GLY A 526 10.85 -10.15 -8.00
C GLY A 526 11.20 -9.83 -6.56
N GLY A 527 12.46 -10.07 -6.18
CA GLY A 527 12.91 -9.88 -4.80
C GLY A 527 12.64 -8.48 -4.26
N SER A 528 13.02 -7.46 -5.02
CA SER A 528 12.79 -6.05 -4.65
C SER A 528 11.31 -5.66 -4.64
N SER A 529 10.52 -6.18 -5.57
CA SER A 529 9.07 -5.92 -5.61
C SER A 529 8.36 -6.51 -4.40
N MET A 530 8.74 -7.73 -3.98
CA MET A 530 8.22 -8.36 -2.76
C MET A 530 8.54 -7.50 -1.53
N ILE A 531 9.79 -7.05 -1.38
CA ILE A 531 10.23 -6.19 -0.26
C ILE A 531 9.45 -4.86 -0.28
N GLY A 532 9.32 -4.23 -1.45
CA GLY A 532 8.58 -2.98 -1.63
C GLY A 532 7.10 -3.11 -1.28
N ALA A 533 6.45 -4.20 -1.71
CA ALA A 533 5.04 -4.47 -1.42
C ALA A 533 4.76 -4.62 0.09
N TRP A 534 5.60 -5.36 0.82
CA TRP A 534 5.51 -5.45 2.28
C TRP A 534 5.77 -4.09 2.95
N GLY A 535 6.72 -3.29 2.42
CA GLY A 535 6.97 -1.93 2.89
C GLY A 535 5.74 -1.01 2.72
N LEU A 536 5.06 -1.07 1.58
CA LEU A 536 3.82 -0.32 1.34
C LEU A 536 2.67 -0.79 2.24
N LEU A 537 2.58 -2.10 2.51
CA LEU A 537 1.57 -2.66 3.41
C LEU A 537 1.68 -2.09 4.84
N ALA A 538 2.88 -1.72 5.29
CA ALA A 538 3.08 -1.13 6.61
C ALA A 538 2.31 0.19 6.77
N PHE A 539 2.20 1.02 5.72
CA PHE A 539 1.39 2.24 5.76
C PHE A 539 -0.10 1.94 5.84
N VAL A 540 -0.58 0.95 5.07
CA VAL A 540 -1.99 0.53 5.12
C VAL A 540 -2.33 0.02 6.52
N LYS A 541 -1.46 -0.78 7.13
CA LYS A 541 -1.64 -1.29 8.49
C LYS A 541 -1.53 -0.20 9.56
N ALA A 542 -0.67 0.80 9.36
CA ALA A 542 -0.51 1.92 10.31
C ALA A 542 -1.79 2.78 10.42
N ALA A 543 -2.58 2.87 9.36
CA ALA A 543 -3.84 3.61 9.35
C ALA A 543 -5.03 2.86 9.97
N ASP A 544 -4.88 1.61 10.36
CA ASP A 544 -5.97 0.82 10.97
C ASP A 544 -6.34 1.41 12.35
N THR A 545 -7.53 2.00 12.46
CA THR A 545 -8.02 2.65 13.68
C THR A 545 -8.76 1.71 14.64
N ARG A 546 -8.97 0.44 14.26
CA ARG A 546 -9.61 -0.55 15.13
C ARG A 546 -8.79 -0.79 16.41
N GLN A 547 -9.49 -1.17 17.48
CA GLN A 547 -8.87 -1.37 18.79
C GLN A 547 -7.72 -2.39 18.72
N ASN A 548 -6.52 -1.99 19.15
CA ASN A 548 -5.30 -2.81 19.15
C ASN A 548 -4.91 -3.43 17.80
N ALA A 549 -5.42 -2.92 16.68
CA ALA A 549 -5.14 -3.47 15.35
C ALA A 549 -3.84 -2.90 14.74
N SER A 550 -3.55 -1.62 14.93
CA SER A 550 -2.42 -0.92 14.30
C SER A 550 -1.20 -0.83 15.21
N PHE A 551 -0.01 -0.83 14.61
CA PHE A 551 1.26 -0.48 15.27
C PHE A 551 1.30 1.00 15.71
N ALA A 552 0.64 1.90 14.98
CA ALA A 552 0.63 3.33 15.25
C ALA A 552 -0.15 3.71 16.51
N VAL A 553 -0.92 2.79 17.08
CA VAL A 553 -1.72 3.05 18.28
C VAL A 553 -0.99 2.53 19.51
N ARG A 554 -0.69 3.40 20.47
CA ARG A 554 -0.19 2.95 21.78
C ARG A 554 -1.30 2.17 22.49
N ILE A 555 -0.98 1.02 23.05
CA ILE A 555 -1.89 0.28 23.91
C ILE A 555 -1.99 1.08 25.22
N LEU A 556 -3.18 1.57 25.54
CA LEU A 556 -3.45 2.16 26.84
C LEU A 556 -3.22 1.07 27.89
N LYS A 557 -2.22 1.23 28.75
CA LYS A 557 -2.06 0.36 29.91
C LYS A 557 -3.29 0.59 30.78
N LYS A 558 -4.10 -0.47 30.97
CA LYS A 558 -5.11 -0.47 32.03
C LYS A 558 -4.41 -0.01 33.31
N GLY A 559 -4.78 1.15 33.83
CA GLY A 559 -4.24 1.63 35.08
C GLY A 559 -4.41 0.53 36.12
N ARG A 560 -3.33 0.07 36.73
CA ARG A 560 -3.41 -0.62 38.01
C ARG A 560 -4.17 0.36 38.92
N GLY A 561 -5.29 -0.11 39.43
CA GLY A 561 -6.18 0.71 40.23
C GLY A 561 -5.40 1.57 41.26
N GLN A 562 -5.65 2.84 41.21
CA GLN A 562 -5.65 3.65 42.40
C GLN A 562 -7.07 3.60 42.95
N ASP A 563 -7.38 2.47 43.59
CA ASP A 563 -8.29 2.45 44.72
C ASP A 563 -7.46 2.95 45.91
N ALA A 564 -7.57 4.20 46.21
CA ALA A 564 -7.37 4.81 47.55
C ALA A 564 -8.00 6.21 47.51
#